data_39ea74c1b9264a747e47b4fed66695c0
#
_entry.id   39ea74c1b9264a747e47b4fed66695c0
#
_cell.length_a   1.000
_cell.length_b   1.000
_cell.length_c   1.000
_cell.angle_alpha   90.00
_cell.angle_beta   90.00
_cell.angle_gamma   90.00
#
_symmetry.space_group_name_H-M   'P 1'
#
loop_
_entity.id
_entity.type
_entity.pdbx_description
1 polymer ?
#
loop_
_entity_poly.entity_id
_entity_poly.type
_entity_poly.pdbx_seq_one_letter_code
_entity_poly.pdbx_strand_id
1 'polypeptide(L)'
;MKTATRRAGIVAGLAGLVAAGAAVGLAAERYAIGRIRGGPDPEADERFGRLPADRTRTVTTKDGLPLAVEEVGPRDAALTVVFVHGYCLTMGSWHYQRTGLADMTNPRIRMVFYDARSHGHSGRAPTETATIDQLGDDLFRVLQELVPTGRVALVGHSMGGMTIMALADRHPELFGSRVVGVVLLSTSTGQLDEVTLGLPAITAKLRPPVLPYALRVMRSRAALIERSRRIGSDLAWLLTRRYSFGSSDVSPALVEYVGQMISSTPVEVVADFFPALHAHDKLAALGVLRDVEVLVVVGDKDLLTPVDHSRRMAEALADAELLVLEGAGHLAMMERPALVNLRLRAFLHRAYRAATGGQHRGIR
;
A
#
# COMPACT_ATOMS: atom_id res chain seq x y z
N MET A 1 -29.43 -57.35 -2.16
CA MET A 1 -28.15 -56.97 -1.47
C MET A 1 -26.94 -56.77 -2.38
N LYS A 2 -26.79 -57.45 -3.50
CA LYS A 2 -25.58 -57.34 -4.39
C LYS A 2 -25.43 -56.03 -5.19
N THR A 3 -26.50 -55.26 -5.42
CA THR A 3 -26.47 -54.01 -6.20
C THR A 3 -26.10 -52.79 -5.36
N ALA A 4 -26.38 -52.74 -4.08
CA ALA A 4 -26.05 -51.64 -3.19
C ALA A 4 -24.54 -51.58 -2.87
N THR A 5 -23.90 -52.75 -2.68
CA THR A 5 -22.46 -52.89 -2.43
C THR A 5 -21.62 -52.48 -3.65
N ARG A 6 -22.12 -52.75 -4.88
CA ARG A 6 -21.41 -52.36 -6.11
C ARG A 6 -21.44 -50.85 -6.37
N ARG A 7 -22.57 -50.18 -6.04
CA ARG A 7 -22.68 -48.71 -6.13
C ARG A 7 -21.82 -48.01 -5.09
N ALA A 8 -21.75 -48.50 -3.87
CA ALA A 8 -20.88 -47.96 -2.81
C ALA A 8 -19.39 -48.06 -3.19
N GLY A 9 -18.98 -49.16 -3.84
CA GLY A 9 -17.60 -49.32 -4.30
C GLY A 9 -17.20 -48.37 -5.44
N ILE A 10 -18.14 -48.08 -6.36
CA ILE A 10 -17.88 -47.11 -7.47
C ILE A 10 -17.79 -45.69 -6.92
N VAL A 11 -18.65 -45.29 -5.99
CA VAL A 11 -18.61 -43.97 -5.36
C VAL A 11 -17.35 -43.80 -4.54
N ALA A 12 -16.91 -44.81 -3.76
CA ALA A 12 -15.65 -44.78 -3.03
C ALA A 12 -14.43 -44.74 -3.96
N GLY A 13 -14.48 -45.45 -5.10
CA GLY A 13 -13.42 -45.38 -6.13
C GLY A 13 -13.30 -44.04 -6.80
N LEU A 14 -14.43 -43.38 -7.16
CA LEU A 14 -14.47 -42.06 -7.71
C LEU A 14 -14.02 -40.99 -6.71
N ALA A 15 -14.45 -41.07 -5.45
CA ALA A 15 -13.98 -40.18 -4.39
C ALA A 15 -12.47 -40.37 -4.12
N GLY A 16 -11.95 -41.58 -4.18
CA GLY A 16 -10.51 -41.85 -4.09
C GLY A 16 -9.70 -41.28 -5.26
N LEU A 17 -10.21 -41.37 -6.49
CA LEU A 17 -9.58 -40.82 -7.66
C LEU A 17 -9.57 -39.26 -7.64
N VAL A 18 -10.67 -38.64 -7.19
CA VAL A 18 -10.75 -37.21 -6.99
C VAL A 18 -9.80 -36.73 -5.90
N ALA A 19 -9.73 -37.43 -4.78
CA ALA A 19 -8.80 -37.16 -3.68
C ALA A 19 -7.33 -37.34 -4.10
N ALA A 20 -7.03 -38.40 -4.84
CA ALA A 20 -5.69 -38.66 -5.39
C ALA A 20 -5.30 -37.58 -6.43
N GLY A 21 -6.23 -37.21 -7.31
CA GLY A 21 -6.01 -36.14 -8.31
C GLY A 21 -5.78 -34.78 -7.61
N ALA A 22 -6.55 -34.48 -6.57
CA ALA A 22 -6.35 -33.26 -5.76
C ALA A 22 -5.00 -33.29 -5.01
N ALA A 23 -4.60 -34.44 -4.45
CA ALA A 23 -3.32 -34.59 -3.77
C ALA A 23 -2.13 -34.45 -4.72
N VAL A 24 -2.21 -35.04 -5.93
CA VAL A 24 -1.20 -34.88 -6.98
C VAL A 24 -1.14 -33.44 -7.48
N GLY A 25 -2.29 -32.78 -7.67
CA GLY A 25 -2.37 -31.36 -8.03
C GLY A 25 -1.69 -30.48 -7.00
N LEU A 26 -2.00 -30.66 -5.72
CA LEU A 26 -1.38 -29.94 -4.60
C LEU A 26 0.13 -30.22 -4.48
N ALA A 27 0.56 -31.46 -4.72
CA ALA A 27 1.98 -31.82 -4.68
C ALA A 27 2.75 -31.19 -5.87
N ALA A 28 2.16 -31.17 -7.06
CA ALA A 28 2.74 -30.54 -8.25
C ALA A 28 2.81 -29.00 -8.07
N GLU A 29 1.76 -28.40 -7.49
CA GLU A 29 1.72 -26.98 -7.16
C GLU A 29 2.81 -26.64 -6.14
N ARG A 30 2.91 -27.36 -5.03
CA ARG A 30 3.96 -27.19 -4.03
C ARG A 30 5.36 -27.34 -4.60
N TYR A 31 5.54 -28.32 -5.49
CA TYR A 31 6.82 -28.52 -6.18
C TYR A 31 7.17 -27.33 -7.09
N ALA A 32 6.21 -26.85 -7.87
CA ALA A 32 6.41 -25.69 -8.75
C ALA A 32 6.72 -24.40 -7.93
N ILE A 33 5.98 -24.18 -6.84
CA ILE A 33 6.23 -23.03 -5.96
C ILE A 33 7.58 -23.18 -5.27
N GLY A 34 7.92 -24.38 -4.79
CA GLY A 34 9.21 -24.67 -4.17
C GLY A 34 10.39 -24.39 -5.13
N ARG A 35 10.22 -24.70 -6.42
CA ARG A 35 11.24 -24.36 -7.44
C ARG A 35 11.38 -22.86 -7.66
N ILE A 36 10.27 -22.11 -7.66
CA ILE A 36 10.30 -20.65 -7.81
C ILE A 36 10.96 -20.02 -6.59
N ARG A 37 10.59 -20.45 -5.38
CA ARG A 37 11.14 -19.93 -4.11
C ARG A 37 12.61 -20.32 -3.89
N GLY A 38 13.05 -21.46 -4.42
CA GLY A 38 14.42 -21.96 -4.30
C GLY A 38 15.32 -21.58 -5.48
N GLY A 39 14.85 -20.77 -6.41
CA GLY A 39 15.65 -20.26 -7.51
C GLY A 39 16.68 -19.22 -7.07
N PRO A 40 17.58 -18.78 -7.96
CA PRO A 40 18.48 -17.66 -7.67
C PRO A 40 17.69 -16.42 -7.27
N ASP A 41 18.04 -15.83 -6.13
CA ASP A 41 17.38 -14.66 -5.60
C ASP A 41 18.41 -13.54 -5.38
N PRO A 42 18.40 -12.46 -6.19
CA PRO A 42 19.35 -11.37 -6.09
C PRO A 42 19.21 -10.57 -4.79
N GLU A 43 18.09 -10.70 -4.07
CA GLU A 43 17.79 -9.98 -2.84
C GLU A 43 17.77 -10.90 -1.61
N ALA A 44 18.28 -12.15 -1.73
CA ALA A 44 18.30 -13.12 -0.63
C ALA A 44 18.99 -12.62 0.65
N ASP A 45 20.02 -11.77 0.48
CA ASP A 45 20.81 -11.19 1.59
C ASP A 45 20.28 -9.81 2.03
N GLU A 46 19.22 -9.29 1.37
CA GLU A 46 18.64 -7.98 1.71
C GLU A 46 17.95 -8.02 3.10
N ARG A 47 18.31 -7.06 3.95
CA ARG A 47 17.80 -6.99 5.32
C ARG A 47 16.49 -6.21 5.38
N PHE A 48 15.47 -6.69 4.72
CA PHE A 48 14.16 -6.05 4.71
C PHE A 48 13.63 -5.76 6.12
N GLY A 49 13.07 -4.55 6.32
CA GLY A 49 12.47 -4.13 7.58
C GLY A 49 13.45 -3.93 8.75
N ARG A 50 14.77 -3.98 8.50
CA ARG A 50 15.81 -3.86 9.52
C ARG A 50 16.69 -2.62 9.35
N LEU A 51 16.27 -1.67 8.54
CA LEU A 51 17.00 -0.43 8.36
C LEU A 51 16.91 0.43 9.62
N PRO A 52 18.06 0.98 10.10
CA PRO A 52 18.04 1.83 11.28
C PRO A 52 17.28 3.13 11.03
N ALA A 53 16.62 3.64 12.06
CA ALA A 53 16.13 5.00 12.11
C ALA A 53 17.09 5.87 12.94
N ASP A 54 17.24 7.15 12.56
CA ASP A 54 17.99 8.09 13.39
C ASP A 54 17.23 8.41 14.69
N ARG A 55 15.90 8.36 14.61
CA ARG A 55 15.00 8.59 15.74
C ARG A 55 13.71 7.78 15.59
N THR A 56 13.24 7.28 16.72
CA THR A 56 11.91 6.69 16.85
C THR A 56 11.05 7.59 17.74
N ARG A 57 9.75 7.69 17.44
CA ARG A 57 8.79 8.50 18.19
C ARG A 57 7.44 7.83 18.24
N THR A 58 6.62 8.33 19.14
CA THR A 58 5.19 8.04 19.18
C THR A 58 4.45 9.36 19.03
N VAL A 59 3.55 9.46 18.05
CA VAL A 59 2.61 10.57 17.90
C VAL A 59 1.26 10.12 18.45
N THR A 60 0.69 10.88 19.36
CA THR A 60 -0.62 10.57 19.91
C THR A 60 -1.70 11.30 19.11
N THR A 61 -2.64 10.55 18.56
CA THR A 61 -3.77 11.08 17.81
C THR A 61 -4.76 11.82 18.71
N LYS A 62 -5.73 12.54 18.14
CA LYS A 62 -6.75 13.26 18.90
C LYS A 62 -7.60 12.35 19.80
N ASP A 63 -7.84 11.11 19.35
CA ASP A 63 -8.57 10.08 20.10
C ASP A 63 -7.68 9.23 21.02
N GLY A 64 -6.43 9.65 21.23
CA GLY A 64 -5.51 9.03 22.20
C GLY A 64 -4.75 7.82 21.67
N LEU A 65 -4.85 7.48 20.37
CA LEU A 65 -4.17 6.34 19.78
C LEU A 65 -2.68 6.65 19.53
N PRO A 66 -1.73 5.78 19.93
CA PRO A 66 -0.33 5.96 19.62
C PRO A 66 -0.02 5.51 18.20
N LEU A 67 0.62 6.38 17.40
CA LEU A 67 1.18 6.07 16.09
C LEU A 67 2.69 5.92 16.20
N ALA A 68 3.22 4.80 15.74
CA ALA A 68 4.66 4.56 15.67
C ALA A 68 5.27 5.32 14.51
N VAL A 69 6.36 6.04 14.76
CA VAL A 69 7.04 6.89 13.79
C VAL A 69 8.53 6.65 13.80
N GLU A 70 9.14 6.64 12.63
CA GLU A 70 10.59 6.64 12.41
C GLU A 70 11.01 7.83 11.56
N GLU A 71 12.14 8.41 11.91
CA GLU A 71 12.72 9.53 11.20
C GLU A 71 14.14 9.21 10.74
N VAL A 72 14.47 9.64 9.52
CA VAL A 72 15.82 9.54 8.93
C VAL A 72 16.21 10.90 8.36
N GLY A 73 17.44 11.32 8.61
CA GLY A 73 17.98 12.60 8.17
C GLY A 73 17.92 13.71 9.23
N PRO A 74 18.47 14.88 8.91
CA PRO A 74 18.65 15.96 9.85
C PRO A 74 17.35 16.68 10.18
N ARG A 75 17.21 17.14 11.43
CA ARG A 75 16.00 17.88 11.89
C ARG A 75 15.82 19.24 11.20
N ASP A 76 16.93 19.88 10.86
CA ASP A 76 17.00 21.17 10.19
C ASP A 76 17.00 21.07 8.66
N ALA A 77 16.49 19.95 8.12
CA ALA A 77 16.39 19.75 6.68
C ALA A 77 15.50 20.82 6.03
N ALA A 78 15.85 21.21 4.81
CA ALA A 78 15.13 22.20 4.04
C ALA A 78 13.73 21.74 3.60
N LEU A 79 13.54 20.41 3.49
CA LEU A 79 12.30 19.76 3.13
C LEU A 79 12.09 18.51 3.99
N THR A 80 10.89 18.36 4.57
CA THR A 80 10.48 17.10 5.20
C THR A 80 9.65 16.29 4.22
N VAL A 81 9.96 15.00 4.05
CA VAL A 81 9.20 14.07 3.22
C VAL A 81 8.49 13.08 4.13
N VAL A 82 7.16 13.04 4.09
CA VAL A 82 6.35 12.11 4.90
C VAL A 82 5.83 11.00 4.01
N PHE A 83 6.13 9.77 4.40
CA PHE A 83 5.75 8.56 3.67
C PHE A 83 4.57 7.86 4.33
N VAL A 84 3.51 7.64 3.55
CA VAL A 84 2.24 7.06 4.00
C VAL A 84 2.00 5.74 3.27
N HIS A 85 2.06 4.63 4.03
CA HIS A 85 1.98 3.27 3.46
C HIS A 85 0.56 2.86 3.08
N GLY A 86 0.46 1.77 2.31
CA GLY A 86 -0.79 1.17 1.87
C GLY A 86 -1.45 0.25 2.91
N TYR A 87 -2.67 -0.15 2.62
CA TYR A 87 -3.45 -1.11 3.39
C TYR A 87 -2.73 -2.43 3.59
N CYS A 88 -2.80 -3.00 4.79
CA CYS A 88 -2.12 -4.22 5.21
C CYS A 88 -0.58 -4.17 5.10
N LEU A 89 -0.01 -3.00 4.90
CA LEU A 89 1.44 -2.79 4.91
C LEU A 89 1.86 -2.08 6.19
N THR A 90 3.15 -1.77 6.28
CA THR A 90 3.76 -0.98 7.34
C THR A 90 4.69 0.07 6.74
N MET A 91 5.27 0.94 7.56
CA MET A 91 6.32 1.87 7.14
C MET A 91 7.52 1.15 6.50
N GLY A 92 7.69 -0.15 6.74
CA GLY A 92 8.71 -1.00 6.12
C GLY A 92 8.56 -1.15 4.61
N SER A 93 7.37 -0.90 4.05
CA SER A 93 7.15 -0.92 2.60
C SER A 93 7.97 0.15 1.84
N TRP A 94 8.50 1.13 2.55
CA TRP A 94 9.37 2.19 2.02
C TRP A 94 10.87 1.86 2.13
N HIS A 95 11.23 0.59 2.25
CA HIS A 95 12.60 0.11 2.42
C HIS A 95 13.58 0.73 1.43
N TYR A 96 13.29 0.66 0.14
CA TYR A 96 14.16 1.18 -0.90
C TYR A 96 14.14 2.71 -1.04
N GLN A 97 13.07 3.38 -0.63
CA GLN A 97 13.02 4.84 -0.61
C GLN A 97 13.85 5.38 0.55
N ARG A 98 13.82 4.68 1.69
CA ARG A 98 14.65 5.02 2.86
C ARG A 98 16.13 5.01 2.53
N THR A 99 16.62 3.98 1.81
CA THR A 99 18.02 3.89 1.39
C THR A 99 18.32 4.80 0.20
N GLY A 100 17.46 4.76 -0.82
CA GLY A 100 17.69 5.43 -2.09
C GLY A 100 17.56 6.96 -2.06
N LEU A 101 17.04 7.55 -0.98
CA LEU A 101 16.92 9.01 -0.81
C LEU A 101 17.82 9.54 0.32
N ALA A 102 18.50 8.67 1.09
CA ALA A 102 19.25 9.05 2.28
C ALA A 102 20.41 10.04 2.01
N ASP A 103 21.01 9.95 0.83
CA ASP A 103 22.14 10.78 0.40
C ASP A 103 21.70 12.07 -0.34
N MET A 104 20.39 12.39 -0.33
CA MET A 104 19.88 13.57 -1.02
C MET A 104 20.29 14.85 -0.30
N THR A 105 21.07 15.70 -0.98
CA THR A 105 21.61 16.96 -0.43
C THR A 105 20.99 18.22 -1.02
N ASN A 106 20.30 18.10 -2.17
CA ASN A 106 19.65 19.24 -2.83
C ASN A 106 18.22 18.89 -3.30
N PRO A 107 17.17 19.28 -2.53
CA PRO A 107 17.29 19.83 -1.17
C PRO A 107 17.79 18.76 -0.18
N ARG A 108 18.39 19.20 0.94
CA ARG A 108 18.64 18.29 2.06
C ARG A 108 17.29 17.93 2.68
N ILE A 109 16.99 16.63 2.79
CA ILE A 109 15.69 16.13 3.24
C ILE A 109 15.76 15.47 4.61
N ARG A 110 14.64 15.51 5.32
CA ARG A 110 14.29 14.66 6.46
C ARG A 110 13.14 13.76 6.03
N MET A 111 13.29 12.48 6.20
CA MET A 111 12.24 11.49 5.92
C MET A 111 11.51 11.11 7.22
N VAL A 112 10.19 11.08 7.17
CA VAL A 112 9.31 10.64 8.25
C VAL A 112 8.47 9.48 7.72
N PHE A 113 8.54 8.36 8.41
CA PHE A 113 7.76 7.16 8.14
C PHE A 113 6.89 6.87 9.35
N TYR A 114 5.64 6.49 9.16
CA TYR A 114 4.79 6.10 10.29
C TYR A 114 3.90 4.92 9.90
N ASP A 115 3.54 4.13 10.88
CA ASP A 115 2.52 3.11 10.73
C ASP A 115 1.14 3.75 10.96
N ALA A 116 0.21 3.54 10.03
CA ALA A 116 -1.18 3.97 10.17
C ALA A 116 -1.85 3.27 11.36
N ARG A 117 -2.94 3.85 11.90
CA ARG A 117 -3.71 3.22 12.97
C ARG A 117 -4.03 1.76 12.67
N SER A 118 -3.91 0.89 13.63
CA SER A 118 -4.12 -0.55 13.56
C SER A 118 -3.13 -1.33 12.68
N HIS A 119 -2.10 -0.69 12.14
CA HIS A 119 -1.07 -1.32 11.32
C HIS A 119 0.29 -1.27 12.04
N GLY A 120 1.17 -2.23 11.70
CA GLY A 120 2.54 -2.26 12.18
C GLY A 120 2.66 -2.17 13.70
N HIS A 121 3.41 -1.18 14.18
CA HIS A 121 3.66 -0.92 15.59
C HIS A 121 2.72 0.14 16.20
N SER A 122 1.78 0.67 15.42
CA SER A 122 0.76 1.61 15.91
C SER A 122 -0.33 0.93 16.72
N GLY A 123 -1.00 1.70 17.56
CA GLY A 123 -2.08 1.22 18.42
C GLY A 123 -3.26 0.64 17.65
N ARG A 124 -3.95 -0.33 18.24
CA ARG A 124 -5.19 -0.89 17.73
C ARG A 124 -6.33 0.11 17.95
N ALA A 125 -7.01 0.48 16.88
CA ALA A 125 -8.11 1.44 16.87
C ALA A 125 -9.47 0.72 16.97
N PRO A 126 -10.50 1.36 17.49
CA PRO A 126 -11.89 0.90 17.39
C PRO A 126 -12.35 0.82 15.93
N THR A 127 -13.22 -0.16 15.62
CA THR A 127 -13.71 -0.43 14.25
C THR A 127 -14.35 0.79 13.58
N GLU A 128 -15.11 1.58 14.34
CA GLU A 128 -15.80 2.79 13.87
C GLU A 128 -14.86 3.90 13.40
N THR A 129 -13.58 3.84 13.81
CA THR A 129 -12.55 4.80 13.40
C THR A 129 -11.72 4.31 12.20
N ALA A 130 -12.02 3.13 11.66
CA ALA A 130 -11.35 2.57 10.47
C ALA A 130 -11.89 3.23 9.19
N THR A 131 -11.67 4.53 9.03
CA THR A 131 -12.12 5.35 7.89
C THR A 131 -10.96 6.08 7.23
N ILE A 132 -11.09 6.39 5.94
CA ILE A 132 -10.07 7.16 5.22
C ILE A 132 -9.98 8.59 5.75
N ASP A 133 -11.10 9.18 6.15
CA ASP A 133 -11.11 10.52 6.75
C ASP A 133 -10.35 10.55 8.07
N GLN A 134 -10.49 9.53 8.91
CA GLN A 134 -9.74 9.43 10.16
C GLN A 134 -8.23 9.26 9.90
N LEU A 135 -7.83 8.53 8.84
CA LEU A 135 -6.44 8.47 8.44
C LEU A 135 -5.90 9.84 8.02
N GLY A 136 -6.73 10.66 7.35
CA GLY A 136 -6.40 12.05 7.03
C GLY A 136 -6.16 12.90 8.27
N ASP A 137 -7.02 12.78 9.30
CA ASP A 137 -6.85 13.47 10.58
C ASP A 137 -5.59 12.98 11.34
N ASP A 138 -5.28 11.69 11.26
CA ASP A 138 -4.05 11.15 11.85
C ASP A 138 -2.80 11.72 11.16
N LEU A 139 -2.79 11.79 9.82
CA LEU A 139 -1.71 12.40 9.07
C LEU A 139 -1.57 13.89 9.43
N PHE A 140 -2.69 14.61 9.57
CA PHE A 140 -2.67 15.99 10.05
C PHE A 140 -1.99 16.10 11.44
N ARG A 141 -2.30 15.18 12.36
CA ARG A 141 -1.67 15.14 13.67
C ARG A 141 -0.17 14.87 13.61
N VAL A 142 0.26 13.95 12.74
CA VAL A 142 1.68 13.68 12.46
C VAL A 142 2.38 14.96 11.98
N LEU A 143 1.77 15.69 11.04
CA LEU A 143 2.32 16.95 10.55
C LEU A 143 2.38 18.03 11.62
N GLN A 144 1.35 18.17 12.44
CA GLN A 144 1.32 19.16 13.55
C GLN A 144 2.44 18.92 14.56
N GLU A 145 2.68 17.67 14.93
CA GLU A 145 3.61 17.33 16.00
C GLU A 145 5.07 17.27 15.52
N LEU A 146 5.30 16.69 14.35
CA LEU A 146 6.68 16.42 13.88
C LEU A 146 7.21 17.52 12.94
N VAL A 147 6.32 18.21 12.24
CA VAL A 147 6.68 19.24 11.27
C VAL A 147 5.80 20.47 11.51
N PRO A 148 5.83 21.11 12.69
CA PRO A 148 4.98 22.26 12.99
C PRO A 148 5.22 23.43 12.06
N THR A 149 6.43 23.54 11.53
CA THR A 149 6.86 24.57 10.58
C THR A 149 7.67 23.97 9.44
N GLY A 150 7.87 24.73 8.36
CA GLY A 150 8.67 24.29 7.22
C GLY A 150 7.86 23.62 6.11
N ARG A 151 8.56 23.25 5.04
CA ARG A 151 7.97 22.67 3.84
C ARG A 151 7.89 21.16 3.93
N VAL A 152 6.81 20.62 3.40
CA VAL A 152 6.51 19.18 3.41
C VAL A 152 6.23 18.69 1.99
N ALA A 153 6.79 17.54 1.64
CA ALA A 153 6.31 16.71 0.54
C ALA A 153 5.65 15.45 1.11
N LEU A 154 4.51 15.06 0.55
CA LEU A 154 3.76 13.86 0.96
C LEU A 154 3.91 12.79 -0.10
N VAL A 155 4.24 11.57 0.30
CA VAL A 155 4.38 10.42 -0.60
C VAL A 155 3.45 9.32 -0.09
N GLY A 156 2.37 9.05 -0.83
CA GLY A 156 1.35 8.08 -0.44
C GLY A 156 1.24 6.92 -1.41
N HIS A 157 1.26 5.70 -0.88
CA HIS A 157 1.01 4.47 -1.62
C HIS A 157 -0.38 3.91 -1.31
N SER A 158 -1.17 3.61 -2.35
CA SER A 158 -2.48 2.96 -2.21
C SER A 158 -3.38 3.68 -1.18
N MET A 159 -3.80 3.06 -0.10
CA MET A 159 -4.52 3.70 1.02
C MET A 159 -3.79 4.97 1.53
N GLY A 160 -2.47 5.02 1.48
CA GLY A 160 -1.71 6.22 1.84
C GLY A 160 -1.95 7.40 0.90
N GLY A 161 -2.16 7.15 -0.39
CA GLY A 161 -2.60 8.18 -1.33
C GLY A 161 -4.02 8.68 -1.03
N MET A 162 -4.93 7.76 -0.69
CA MET A 162 -6.30 8.11 -0.24
C MET A 162 -6.26 8.93 1.05
N THR A 163 -5.35 8.60 1.97
CA THR A 163 -5.10 9.37 3.21
C THR A 163 -4.68 10.81 2.90
N ILE A 164 -3.79 11.02 1.91
CA ILE A 164 -3.38 12.36 1.48
C ILE A 164 -4.56 13.12 0.86
N MET A 165 -5.41 12.47 0.07
CA MET A 165 -6.61 13.09 -0.50
C MET A 165 -7.60 13.48 0.62
N ALA A 166 -7.77 12.64 1.67
CA ALA A 166 -8.58 12.99 2.82
C ALA A 166 -7.99 14.16 3.61
N LEU A 167 -6.66 14.24 3.76
CA LEU A 167 -6.00 15.42 4.34
C LEU A 167 -6.30 16.68 3.50
N ALA A 168 -6.22 16.59 2.16
CA ALA A 168 -6.50 17.71 1.28
C ALA A 168 -7.96 18.19 1.39
N ASP A 169 -8.90 17.26 1.46
CA ASP A 169 -10.32 17.55 1.64
C ASP A 169 -10.62 18.26 2.98
N ARG A 170 -9.97 17.84 4.06
CA ARG A 170 -10.23 18.28 5.42
C ARG A 170 -9.38 19.48 5.86
N HIS A 171 -8.20 19.64 5.28
CA HIS A 171 -7.19 20.65 5.63
C HIS A 171 -6.57 21.28 4.38
N PRO A 172 -7.41 21.85 3.48
CA PRO A 172 -6.93 22.42 2.21
C PRO A 172 -5.93 23.56 2.41
N GLU A 173 -5.98 24.27 3.53
CA GLU A 173 -5.07 25.38 3.88
C GLU A 173 -3.60 24.99 3.99
N LEU A 174 -3.30 23.69 4.14
CA LEU A 174 -1.93 23.20 4.19
C LEU A 174 -1.27 23.18 2.82
N PHE A 175 -2.05 22.99 1.76
CA PHE A 175 -1.54 22.81 0.41
C PHE A 175 -1.19 24.14 -0.23
N GLY A 176 -0.01 24.23 -0.88
CA GLY A 176 0.55 25.48 -1.35
C GLY A 176 1.23 26.33 -0.26
N SER A 177 0.75 26.26 0.98
CA SER A 177 1.36 26.98 2.11
C SER A 177 2.52 26.20 2.76
N ARG A 178 2.31 24.95 3.08
CA ARG A 178 3.28 24.05 3.74
C ARG A 178 3.56 22.79 2.94
N VAL A 179 2.50 22.11 2.47
CA VAL A 179 2.62 20.99 1.54
C VAL A 179 2.93 21.57 0.17
N VAL A 180 4.13 21.31 -0.33
CA VAL A 180 4.66 21.85 -1.57
C VAL A 180 4.71 20.82 -2.69
N GLY A 181 4.50 19.55 -2.36
CA GLY A 181 4.48 18.48 -3.33
C GLY A 181 3.78 17.23 -2.81
N VAL A 182 3.11 16.51 -3.71
CA VAL A 182 2.37 15.29 -3.44
C VAL A 182 2.72 14.21 -4.46
N VAL A 183 3.05 13.01 -3.99
CA VAL A 183 3.22 11.82 -4.82
C VAL A 183 2.09 10.84 -4.52
N LEU A 184 1.33 10.49 -5.54
CA LEU A 184 0.25 9.52 -5.52
C LEU A 184 0.69 8.25 -6.25
N LEU A 185 1.06 7.22 -5.48
CA LEU A 185 1.63 5.99 -6.02
C LEU A 185 0.63 4.84 -5.90
N SER A 186 0.27 4.22 -7.04
CA SER A 186 -0.66 3.06 -7.10
C SER A 186 -1.88 3.27 -6.22
N THR A 187 -2.61 4.36 -6.43
CA THR A 187 -3.77 4.76 -5.62
C THR A 187 -4.98 5.12 -6.49
N SER A 188 -6.08 5.50 -5.87
CA SER A 188 -7.33 5.84 -6.54
C SER A 188 -8.06 6.96 -5.83
N THR A 189 -8.84 7.73 -6.58
CA THR A 189 -9.80 8.71 -6.04
C THR A 189 -11.15 8.09 -5.67
N GLY A 190 -11.39 6.83 -6.05
CA GLY A 190 -12.67 6.14 -5.85
C GLY A 190 -12.93 5.03 -6.86
N GLN A 191 -14.17 4.54 -6.93
CA GLN A 191 -14.64 3.52 -7.89
C GLN A 191 -13.89 2.17 -7.78
N LEU A 192 -13.45 1.79 -6.57
CA LEU A 192 -12.76 0.51 -6.34
C LEU A 192 -13.72 -0.70 -6.41
N ASP A 193 -15.00 -0.48 -6.36
CA ASP A 193 -16.04 -1.50 -6.57
C ASP A 193 -16.08 -1.99 -8.03
N GLU A 194 -15.66 -1.18 -8.99
CA GLU A 194 -15.58 -1.53 -10.42
C GLU A 194 -14.34 -2.39 -10.75
N VAL A 195 -13.34 -2.42 -9.87
CA VAL A 195 -12.08 -3.15 -10.11
C VAL A 195 -12.31 -4.65 -10.12
N THR A 196 -11.95 -5.32 -11.22
CA THR A 196 -12.18 -6.76 -11.40
C THR A 196 -11.16 -7.67 -10.73
N LEU A 197 -10.03 -7.13 -10.24
CA LEU A 197 -8.89 -7.89 -9.69
C LEU A 197 -8.31 -8.93 -10.67
N GLY A 198 -8.40 -8.65 -11.97
CA GLY A 198 -7.97 -9.57 -13.01
C GLY A 198 -8.87 -10.79 -13.19
N LEU A 199 -10.08 -10.78 -12.61
CA LEU A 199 -11.13 -11.78 -12.81
C LEU A 199 -12.08 -11.35 -13.94
N PRO A 200 -12.84 -12.28 -14.57
CA PRO A 200 -13.85 -11.92 -15.54
C PRO A 200 -14.86 -10.91 -14.99
N ALA A 201 -15.28 -9.92 -15.79
CA ALA A 201 -16.14 -8.81 -15.36
C ALA A 201 -17.46 -9.26 -14.70
N ILE A 202 -17.97 -10.47 -15.03
CA ILE A 202 -19.17 -11.02 -14.40
C ILE A 202 -19.00 -11.23 -12.88
N THR A 203 -17.78 -11.44 -12.41
CA THR A 203 -17.50 -11.62 -10.96
C THR A 203 -17.69 -10.34 -10.17
N ALA A 204 -17.49 -9.18 -10.80
CA ALA A 204 -17.73 -7.88 -10.15
C ALA A 204 -19.21 -7.72 -9.76
N LYS A 205 -20.14 -8.23 -10.58
CA LYS A 205 -21.58 -8.19 -10.32
C LYS A 205 -22.02 -9.08 -9.14
N LEU A 206 -21.24 -10.10 -8.80
CA LEU A 206 -21.54 -11.01 -7.68
C LEU A 206 -20.99 -10.54 -6.33
N ARG A 207 -20.11 -9.53 -6.33
CA ARG A 207 -19.47 -9.01 -5.10
C ARG A 207 -20.46 -8.35 -4.13
N PRO A 208 -21.34 -7.41 -4.57
CA PRO A 208 -22.14 -6.64 -3.64
C PRO A 208 -22.96 -7.49 -2.65
N PRO A 209 -23.65 -8.57 -3.05
CA PRO A 209 -24.43 -9.37 -2.11
C PRO A 209 -23.56 -10.28 -1.22
N VAL A 210 -22.36 -10.69 -1.66
CA VAL A 210 -21.51 -11.66 -0.94
C VAL A 210 -20.57 -10.96 0.05
N LEU A 211 -20.15 -9.75 -0.25
CA LEU A 211 -19.13 -9.02 0.51
C LEU A 211 -19.49 -8.79 1.99
N PRO A 212 -20.69 -8.29 2.37
CA PRO A 212 -21.05 -8.11 3.77
C PRO A 212 -21.04 -9.41 4.56
N TYR A 213 -21.46 -10.52 3.92
CA TYR A 213 -21.42 -11.84 4.54
C TYR A 213 -19.97 -12.32 4.72
N ALA A 214 -19.13 -12.17 3.71
CA ALA A 214 -17.71 -12.53 3.79
C ALA A 214 -17.00 -11.77 4.91
N LEU A 215 -17.20 -10.45 5.03
CA LEU A 215 -16.63 -9.64 6.10
C LEU A 215 -17.14 -10.06 7.49
N ARG A 216 -18.42 -10.44 7.61
CA ARG A 216 -18.98 -10.97 8.86
C ARG A 216 -18.33 -12.30 9.23
N VAL A 217 -18.15 -13.20 8.27
CA VAL A 217 -17.45 -14.49 8.48
C VAL A 217 -15.99 -14.25 8.86
N MET A 218 -15.29 -13.35 8.20
CA MET A 218 -13.91 -12.98 8.54
C MET A 218 -13.81 -12.53 10.01
N ARG A 219 -14.67 -11.60 10.45
CA ARG A 219 -14.70 -11.15 11.85
C ARG A 219 -15.04 -12.29 12.82
N SER A 220 -16.11 -13.06 12.54
CA SER A 220 -16.55 -14.13 13.45
C SER A 220 -15.60 -15.32 13.53
N ARG A 221 -14.75 -15.51 12.54
CA ARG A 221 -13.77 -16.61 12.45
C ARG A 221 -12.33 -16.13 12.47
N ALA A 222 -12.09 -14.87 12.86
CA ALA A 222 -10.78 -14.24 12.80
C ALA A 222 -9.68 -15.07 13.46
N ALA A 223 -9.90 -15.59 14.67
CA ALA A 223 -8.93 -16.44 15.37
C ALA A 223 -8.57 -17.72 14.60
N LEU A 224 -9.54 -18.33 13.91
CA LEU A 224 -9.30 -19.53 13.09
C LEU A 224 -8.52 -19.17 11.83
N ILE A 225 -8.88 -18.09 11.16
CA ILE A 225 -8.19 -17.59 9.95
C ILE A 225 -6.77 -17.20 10.33
N GLU A 226 -6.59 -16.49 11.44
CA GLU A 226 -5.27 -16.07 11.94
C GLU A 226 -4.37 -17.27 12.22
N ARG A 227 -4.91 -18.33 12.83
CA ARG A 227 -4.17 -19.58 13.06
C ARG A 227 -3.77 -20.24 11.74
N SER A 228 -4.64 -20.24 10.72
CA SER A 228 -4.32 -20.81 9.40
C SER A 228 -3.27 -19.99 8.64
N ARG A 229 -3.28 -18.65 8.76
CA ARG A 229 -2.28 -17.76 8.16
C ARG A 229 -0.86 -18.02 8.68
N ARG A 230 -0.72 -18.34 9.97
CA ARG A 230 0.58 -18.65 10.60
C ARG A 230 1.23 -19.94 10.07
N ILE A 231 0.48 -20.81 9.44
CA ILE A 231 0.99 -22.07 8.87
C ILE A 231 1.70 -21.84 7.52
N GLY A 232 1.76 -20.59 7.04
CA GLY A 232 2.47 -20.20 5.81
C GLY A 232 1.98 -20.99 4.60
N SER A 233 0.89 -20.58 3.96
CA SER A 233 0.39 -21.33 2.82
C SER A 233 1.07 -20.86 1.53
N ASP A 234 1.42 -21.81 0.67
CA ASP A 234 1.90 -21.52 -0.68
C ASP A 234 0.88 -20.66 -1.45
N LEU A 235 -0.41 -20.86 -1.18
CA LEU A 235 -1.48 -20.02 -1.73
C LEU A 235 -1.36 -18.55 -1.29
N ALA A 236 -1.08 -18.27 0.00
CA ALA A 236 -0.89 -16.90 0.47
C ALA A 236 0.31 -16.23 -0.22
N TRP A 237 1.40 -16.97 -0.39
CA TRP A 237 2.56 -16.49 -1.13
C TRP A 237 2.24 -16.18 -2.60
N LEU A 238 1.51 -17.07 -3.29
CA LEU A 238 1.07 -16.87 -4.66
C LEU A 238 0.14 -15.66 -4.79
N LEU A 239 -0.80 -15.48 -3.86
CA LEU A 239 -1.71 -14.34 -3.86
C LEU A 239 -0.94 -13.03 -3.60
N THR A 240 0.00 -13.04 -2.64
CA THR A 240 0.89 -11.89 -2.40
C THR A 240 1.63 -11.55 -3.69
N ARG A 241 2.29 -12.53 -4.32
CA ARG A 241 3.01 -12.33 -5.57
C ARG A 241 2.12 -11.79 -6.68
N ARG A 242 0.94 -12.39 -6.88
CA ARG A 242 0.00 -12.06 -7.96
C ARG A 242 -0.58 -10.65 -7.86
N TYR A 243 -0.90 -10.19 -6.66
CA TYR A 243 -1.57 -8.91 -6.45
C TYR A 243 -0.61 -7.77 -6.10
N SER A 244 0.57 -8.08 -5.60
CA SER A 244 1.55 -7.07 -5.25
C SER A 244 2.49 -6.70 -6.40
N PHE A 245 2.80 -7.66 -7.28
CA PHE A 245 3.85 -7.51 -8.29
C PHE A 245 3.35 -7.81 -9.69
N GLY A 246 3.95 -7.16 -10.69
CA GLY A 246 3.63 -7.35 -12.12
C GLY A 246 4.61 -8.28 -12.82
N SER A 247 5.88 -8.31 -12.40
CA SER A 247 6.93 -9.12 -12.99
C SER A 247 6.84 -10.59 -12.60
N SER A 248 7.22 -11.47 -13.54
CA SER A 248 7.49 -12.88 -13.25
C SER A 248 8.80 -13.11 -12.48
N ASP A 249 9.70 -12.15 -12.50
CA ASP A 249 11.07 -12.28 -11.98
C ASP A 249 11.28 -11.54 -10.66
N VAL A 250 10.18 -11.28 -9.93
CA VAL A 250 10.25 -10.66 -8.60
C VAL A 250 10.97 -11.62 -7.63
N SER A 251 11.85 -11.04 -6.80
CA SER A 251 12.61 -11.74 -5.77
C SER A 251 11.68 -12.51 -4.82
N PRO A 252 11.91 -13.82 -4.59
CA PRO A 252 11.21 -14.57 -3.56
C PRO A 252 11.31 -13.97 -2.16
N ALA A 253 12.47 -13.43 -1.77
CA ALA A 253 12.68 -12.76 -0.49
C ALA A 253 11.81 -11.50 -0.36
N LEU A 254 11.67 -10.73 -1.45
CA LEU A 254 10.79 -9.57 -1.48
C LEU A 254 9.31 -9.96 -1.33
N VAL A 255 8.86 -11.02 -2.03
CA VAL A 255 7.49 -11.54 -1.89
C VAL A 255 7.22 -12.03 -0.47
N GLU A 256 8.19 -12.74 0.13
CA GLU A 256 8.10 -13.21 1.51
C GLU A 256 7.99 -12.04 2.49
N TYR A 257 8.81 -11.01 2.32
CA TYR A 257 8.77 -9.81 3.17
C TYR A 257 7.42 -9.09 3.09
N VAL A 258 6.88 -8.90 1.89
CA VAL A 258 5.55 -8.32 1.70
C VAL A 258 4.47 -9.20 2.32
N GLY A 259 4.56 -10.52 2.13
CA GLY A 259 3.67 -11.49 2.75
C GLY A 259 3.68 -11.42 4.29
N GLN A 260 4.87 -11.20 4.90
CA GLN A 260 5.00 -10.98 6.34
C GLN A 260 4.30 -9.69 6.79
N MET A 261 4.46 -8.57 6.08
CA MET A 261 3.73 -7.33 6.38
C MET A 261 2.21 -7.54 6.31
N ILE A 262 1.71 -8.15 5.23
CA ILE A 262 0.28 -8.43 5.05
C ILE A 262 -0.23 -9.36 6.16
N SER A 263 0.51 -10.40 6.51
CA SER A 263 0.12 -11.35 7.55
C SER A 263 0.25 -10.80 8.96
N SER A 264 1.04 -9.76 9.19
CA SER A 264 1.14 -9.08 10.48
C SER A 264 -0.08 -8.22 10.79
N THR A 265 -0.86 -7.82 9.76
CA THR A 265 -2.11 -7.08 9.96
C THR A 265 -3.22 -8.05 10.40
N PRO A 266 -3.83 -7.87 11.59
CA PRO A 266 -4.89 -8.74 12.07
C PRO A 266 -6.09 -8.83 11.11
N VAL A 267 -6.70 -10.01 11.01
CA VAL A 267 -7.83 -10.24 10.10
C VAL A 267 -9.01 -9.31 10.37
N GLU A 268 -9.23 -8.94 11.62
CA GLU A 268 -10.24 -7.96 12.02
C GLU A 268 -9.95 -6.59 11.41
N VAL A 269 -8.67 -6.14 11.41
CA VAL A 269 -8.25 -4.86 10.80
C VAL A 269 -8.53 -4.89 9.31
N VAL A 270 -8.22 -6.03 8.66
CA VAL A 270 -8.55 -6.23 7.25
C VAL A 270 -10.05 -6.07 7.02
N ALA A 271 -10.89 -6.67 7.85
CA ALA A 271 -12.35 -6.56 7.73
C ALA A 271 -12.89 -5.17 8.09
N ASP A 272 -12.21 -4.44 8.98
CA ASP A 272 -12.64 -3.11 9.45
C ASP A 272 -12.40 -2.03 8.38
N PHE A 273 -11.22 -2.01 7.74
CA PHE A 273 -10.88 -0.99 6.75
C PHE A 273 -11.44 -1.26 5.35
N PHE A 274 -11.75 -2.52 5.03
CA PHE A 274 -12.20 -2.87 3.69
C PHE A 274 -13.42 -2.07 3.20
N PRO A 275 -14.48 -1.85 4.01
CA PRO A 275 -15.62 -1.01 3.61
C PRO A 275 -15.22 0.44 3.33
N ALA A 276 -14.29 1.01 4.10
CA ALA A 276 -13.83 2.37 3.94
C ALA A 276 -13.06 2.57 2.61
N LEU A 277 -12.27 1.58 2.20
CA LEU A 277 -11.61 1.59 0.89
C LEU A 277 -12.61 1.55 -0.26
N HIS A 278 -13.65 0.71 -0.16
CA HIS A 278 -14.69 0.62 -1.18
C HIS A 278 -15.59 1.86 -1.26
N ALA A 279 -15.84 2.52 -0.14
CA ALA A 279 -16.63 3.74 -0.06
C ALA A 279 -15.82 5.01 -0.36
N HIS A 280 -14.51 4.87 -0.61
CA HIS A 280 -13.65 6.01 -0.89
C HIS A 280 -14.09 6.73 -2.18
N ASP A 281 -14.34 8.03 -2.06
CA ASP A 281 -14.60 8.95 -3.17
C ASP A 281 -14.07 10.34 -2.79
N LYS A 282 -12.93 10.70 -3.34
CA LYS A 282 -12.21 11.97 -3.07
C LYS A 282 -11.73 12.63 -4.37
N LEU A 283 -12.45 12.42 -5.48
CA LEU A 283 -12.11 13.06 -6.74
C LEU A 283 -12.10 14.60 -6.62
N ALA A 284 -13.06 15.16 -5.89
CA ALA A 284 -13.18 16.60 -5.67
C ALA A 284 -11.95 17.19 -4.92
N ALA A 285 -11.34 16.41 -4.01
CA ALA A 285 -10.17 16.85 -3.24
C ALA A 285 -8.94 17.09 -4.11
N LEU A 286 -8.88 16.53 -5.32
CA LEU A 286 -7.79 16.81 -6.27
C LEU A 286 -7.74 18.30 -6.66
N GLY A 287 -8.86 19.03 -6.56
CA GLY A 287 -8.87 20.48 -6.81
C GLY A 287 -7.89 21.26 -5.92
N VAL A 288 -7.68 20.78 -4.68
CA VAL A 288 -6.74 21.37 -3.72
C VAL A 288 -5.29 21.13 -4.12
N LEU A 289 -5.01 20.02 -4.82
CA LEU A 289 -3.65 19.65 -5.23
C LEU A 289 -3.15 20.44 -6.44
N ARG A 290 -3.98 21.29 -7.08
CA ARG A 290 -3.57 22.11 -8.23
C ARG A 290 -2.52 23.17 -7.90
N ASP A 291 -2.44 23.56 -6.63
CA ASP A 291 -1.52 24.59 -6.15
C ASP A 291 -0.15 24.03 -5.72
N VAL A 292 0.08 22.72 -5.91
CA VAL A 292 1.33 22.05 -5.53
C VAL A 292 1.85 21.16 -6.66
N GLU A 293 3.13 20.85 -6.62
CA GLU A 293 3.70 19.85 -7.54
C GLU A 293 3.07 18.48 -7.28
N VAL A 294 2.63 17.79 -8.34
CA VAL A 294 2.04 16.45 -8.23
C VAL A 294 2.75 15.47 -9.16
N LEU A 295 3.10 14.30 -8.60
CA LEU A 295 3.60 13.15 -9.35
C LEU A 295 2.65 11.96 -9.11
N VAL A 296 2.06 11.43 -10.16
CA VAL A 296 1.25 10.20 -10.14
C VAL A 296 2.10 9.05 -10.68
N VAL A 297 2.21 7.96 -9.92
CA VAL A 297 3.02 6.78 -10.30
C VAL A 297 2.15 5.54 -10.24
N VAL A 298 2.24 4.67 -11.24
CA VAL A 298 1.50 3.40 -11.28
C VAL A 298 2.23 2.36 -12.10
N GLY A 299 2.10 1.09 -11.72
CA GLY A 299 2.51 -0.04 -12.56
C GLY A 299 1.44 -0.38 -13.62
N ASP A 300 1.84 -0.70 -14.85
CA ASP A 300 0.89 -1.07 -15.92
C ASP A 300 0.21 -2.44 -15.67
N LYS A 301 0.74 -3.24 -14.74
CA LYS A 301 0.19 -4.52 -14.29
C LYS A 301 -0.50 -4.45 -12.93
N ASP A 302 -0.76 -3.25 -12.41
CA ASP A 302 -1.47 -3.07 -11.15
C ASP A 302 -2.93 -3.58 -11.27
N LEU A 303 -3.26 -4.59 -10.47
CA LEU A 303 -4.59 -5.21 -10.45
C LEU A 303 -5.50 -4.66 -9.38
N LEU A 304 -4.94 -3.95 -8.39
CA LEU A 304 -5.68 -3.40 -7.26
C LEU A 304 -6.14 -1.96 -7.54
N THR A 305 -5.28 -1.16 -8.16
CA THR A 305 -5.58 0.19 -8.64
C THR A 305 -5.10 0.32 -10.10
N PRO A 306 -5.85 -0.23 -11.06
CA PRO A 306 -5.44 -0.25 -12.45
C PRO A 306 -5.07 1.13 -12.99
N VAL A 307 -4.22 1.14 -14.01
CA VAL A 307 -3.63 2.36 -14.60
C VAL A 307 -4.66 3.45 -14.94
N ASP A 308 -5.91 3.08 -15.23
CA ASP A 308 -6.97 4.03 -15.56
C ASP A 308 -7.35 4.93 -14.38
N HIS A 309 -7.20 4.46 -13.13
CA HIS A 309 -7.36 5.33 -11.95
C HIS A 309 -6.30 6.44 -11.93
N SER A 310 -5.06 6.12 -12.24
CA SER A 310 -3.96 7.09 -12.31
C SER A 310 -4.10 8.05 -13.49
N ARG A 311 -4.59 7.59 -14.64
CA ARG A 311 -4.91 8.46 -15.79
C ARG A 311 -6.00 9.46 -15.45
N ARG A 312 -7.10 9.03 -14.81
CA ARG A 312 -8.17 9.93 -14.34
C ARG A 312 -7.65 10.99 -13.36
N MET A 313 -6.72 10.62 -12.46
CA MET A 313 -6.10 11.60 -11.56
C MET A 313 -5.25 12.61 -12.33
N ALA A 314 -4.43 12.17 -13.29
CA ALA A 314 -3.62 13.04 -14.11
C ALA A 314 -4.46 13.97 -15.01
N GLU A 315 -5.57 13.47 -15.56
CA GLU A 315 -6.54 14.28 -16.32
C GLU A 315 -7.19 15.38 -15.46
N ALA A 316 -7.49 15.08 -14.18
CA ALA A 316 -8.05 16.05 -13.24
C ALA A 316 -7.02 17.08 -12.75
N LEU A 317 -5.72 16.75 -12.88
CA LEU A 317 -4.56 17.55 -12.44
C LEU A 317 -3.68 17.85 -13.64
N ALA A 318 -4.05 18.88 -14.44
CA ALA A 318 -3.44 19.17 -15.74
C ALA A 318 -1.90 19.32 -15.74
N ASP A 319 -1.32 19.74 -14.60
CA ASP A 319 0.12 19.94 -14.45
C ASP A 319 0.82 18.73 -13.76
N ALA A 320 0.08 17.66 -13.43
CA ALA A 320 0.65 16.49 -12.79
C ALA A 320 1.49 15.65 -13.77
N GLU A 321 2.68 15.26 -13.34
CA GLU A 321 3.48 14.25 -14.04
C GLU A 321 2.86 12.88 -13.82
N LEU A 322 2.53 12.15 -14.90
CA LEU A 322 2.12 10.75 -14.84
C LEU A 322 3.28 9.84 -15.25
N LEU A 323 3.68 8.94 -14.34
CA LEU A 323 4.68 7.92 -14.59
C LEU A 323 4.03 6.53 -14.58
N VAL A 324 3.94 5.89 -15.73
CA VAL A 324 3.52 4.48 -15.87
C VAL A 324 4.76 3.61 -15.95
N LEU A 325 4.89 2.66 -15.03
CA LEU A 325 6.04 1.75 -14.92
C LEU A 325 5.71 0.43 -15.60
N GLU A 326 6.39 0.16 -16.71
CA GLU A 326 6.20 -1.06 -17.50
C GLU A 326 6.56 -2.32 -16.70
N GLY A 327 5.69 -3.32 -16.77
CA GLY A 327 5.86 -4.61 -16.11
C GLY A 327 5.78 -4.56 -14.57
N ALA A 328 5.39 -3.43 -13.97
CA ALA A 328 5.27 -3.30 -12.53
C ALA A 328 3.83 -3.50 -12.05
N GLY A 329 3.67 -4.03 -10.85
CA GLY A 329 2.38 -4.22 -10.17
C GLY A 329 2.07 -3.12 -9.16
N HIS A 330 1.29 -3.49 -8.13
CA HIS A 330 0.79 -2.56 -7.11
C HIS A 330 1.90 -1.99 -6.23
N LEU A 331 2.94 -2.78 -5.91
CA LEU A 331 4.10 -2.35 -5.12
C LEU A 331 5.25 -1.84 -6.01
N ALA A 332 4.92 -0.96 -6.96
CA ALA A 332 5.87 -0.43 -7.93
C ALA A 332 7.12 0.19 -7.28
N MET A 333 7.01 0.78 -6.07
CA MET A 333 8.13 1.35 -5.31
C MET A 333 9.10 0.28 -4.77
N MET A 334 8.65 -0.95 -4.64
CA MET A 334 9.48 -2.09 -4.24
C MET A 334 9.95 -2.89 -5.45
N GLU A 335 9.17 -2.94 -6.52
CA GLU A 335 9.46 -3.72 -7.73
C GLU A 335 10.40 -3.00 -8.70
N ARG A 336 10.32 -1.66 -8.77
CA ARG A 336 11.15 -0.79 -9.63
C ARG A 336 11.82 0.33 -8.81
N PRO A 337 12.53 0.00 -7.70
CA PRO A 337 12.99 0.99 -6.73
C PRO A 337 13.94 2.02 -7.34
N ALA A 338 14.85 1.62 -8.22
CA ALA A 338 15.81 2.54 -8.84
C ALA A 338 15.11 3.64 -9.64
N LEU A 339 14.10 3.27 -10.47
CA LEU A 339 13.38 4.23 -11.29
C LEU A 339 12.45 5.12 -10.46
N VAL A 340 11.77 4.53 -9.48
CA VAL A 340 10.91 5.30 -8.54
C VAL A 340 11.77 6.31 -7.76
N ASN A 341 12.92 5.91 -7.21
CA ASN A 341 13.81 6.79 -6.47
C ASN A 341 14.38 7.91 -7.36
N LEU A 342 14.76 7.60 -8.60
CA LEU A 342 15.20 8.61 -9.56
C LEU A 342 14.12 9.68 -9.80
N ARG A 343 12.88 9.26 -10.00
CA ARG A 343 11.75 10.18 -10.20
C ARG A 343 11.38 10.95 -8.94
N LEU A 344 11.41 10.31 -7.78
CA LEU A 344 11.21 10.98 -6.49
C LEU A 344 12.27 12.07 -6.25
N ARG A 345 13.54 11.81 -6.51
CA ARG A 345 14.61 12.82 -6.38
C ARG A 345 14.34 14.04 -7.27
N ALA A 346 14.04 13.80 -8.54
CA ALA A 346 13.72 14.89 -9.49
C ALA A 346 12.49 15.67 -9.06
N PHE A 347 11.43 14.98 -8.63
CA PHE A 347 10.20 15.57 -8.13
C PHE A 347 10.43 16.44 -6.88
N LEU A 348 11.11 15.91 -5.86
CA LEU A 348 11.40 16.63 -4.61
C LEU A 348 12.23 17.90 -4.86
N HIS A 349 13.16 17.83 -5.81
CA HIS A 349 13.92 18.99 -6.24
C HIS A 349 13.03 20.06 -6.89
N ARG A 350 12.12 19.67 -7.81
CA ARG A 350 11.17 20.61 -8.44
C ARG A 350 10.23 21.23 -7.41
N ALA A 351 9.59 20.41 -6.56
CA ALA A 351 8.65 20.86 -5.54
C ALA A 351 9.30 21.87 -4.58
N TYR A 352 10.53 21.59 -4.15
CA TYR A 352 11.27 22.51 -3.30
C TYR A 352 11.61 23.83 -4.02
N ARG A 353 12.06 23.77 -5.28
CA ARG A 353 12.39 24.97 -6.08
C ARG A 353 11.16 25.82 -6.38
N ALA A 354 10.05 25.22 -6.75
CA ALA A 354 8.81 25.95 -6.99
C ALA A 354 8.39 26.74 -5.75
N ALA A 355 8.46 26.10 -4.57
CA ALA A 355 8.10 26.74 -3.30
C ALA A 355 9.09 27.82 -2.83
N THR A 356 10.37 27.81 -3.28
CA THR A 356 11.37 28.79 -2.90
C THR A 356 11.57 29.89 -3.94
N GLY A 357 11.40 29.57 -5.22
CA GLY A 357 11.57 30.53 -6.35
C GLY A 357 10.46 31.57 -6.43
N GLY A 358 9.25 31.27 -5.94
CA GLY A 358 8.14 32.23 -5.86
C GLY A 358 8.38 33.38 -4.86
N GLN A 359 9.24 33.19 -3.85
CA GLN A 359 9.58 34.25 -2.88
C GLN A 359 10.45 35.37 -3.44
N HIS A 360 11.14 35.15 -4.57
CA HIS A 360 11.95 36.19 -5.22
C HIS A 360 11.18 37.05 -6.25
N ARG A 361 9.92 36.71 -6.58
CA ARG A 361 9.08 37.50 -7.49
C ARG A 361 8.21 38.56 -6.79
N GLY A 362 8.19 38.57 -5.47
CA GLY A 362 7.38 39.51 -4.66
C GLY A 362 8.10 40.76 -4.17
N ILE A 363 9.38 41.00 -4.57
CA ILE A 363 10.15 42.18 -4.22
C ILE A 363 10.67 42.76 -5.53
N ARG A 364 9.78 43.37 -6.33
CA ARG A 364 10.09 44.36 -7.35
C ARG A 364 8.93 45.36 -7.43
#